data_db8c95dc354fcd1c9c79bf4f1e2ac084
#
_entry.id   db8c95dc354fcd1c9c79bf4f1e2ac084
#
_cell.length_a   1.000
_cell.length_b   1.000
_cell.length_c   1.000
_cell.angle_alpha   90.00
_cell.angle_beta   90.00
_cell.angle_gamma   90.00
#
_symmetry.space_group_name_H-M   'P 1'
#
loop_
_entity.id
_entity.type
_entity.pdbx_description
1 polymer ?
#
loop_
_entity_poly.entity_id
_entity_poly.type
_entity_poly.pdbx_seq_one_letter_code
_entity_poly.pdbx_strand_id
1 'polypeptide(L)'
;MSRSIESADAELVEALQRDFGDQILCCQQTRTDMPVLWVTRGALTDVLGYLKTLTAPFDLLYDLSATDERLRGHRHGLPASDFTVFYQLMSISRNRDIMLKVGLQEDDLSVPTATGVFPVANWYEREVWDMFGVSFAGHPHLERILMPPTWTGHPLRKDYPARATEFDPYTLTVKGQETEQEALQFVPEAWGMARERDGAEFMFLNLGPNHPSAHGAFRVVLQLDGEEIVDAVPDIGYHHRFGVVWGGLVCRVEVRENSGEVLQPQQ
;
A
#
# COMPACT_ATOMS: atom_id res chain seq x y z
N MET A 1 -36.88 -1.01 14.38
CA MET A 1 -35.97 -0.75 13.24
C MET A 1 -35.03 -1.92 12.92
N SER A 2 -34.69 -2.80 13.87
CA SER A 2 -33.75 -3.94 13.68
C SER A 2 -34.25 -5.04 12.71
N ARG A 3 -35.55 -5.33 12.68
CA ARG A 3 -36.11 -6.44 11.87
C ARG A 3 -36.09 -6.25 10.35
N SER A 4 -36.10 -5.00 9.85
CA SER A 4 -36.05 -4.73 8.41
C SER A 4 -34.64 -4.81 7.82
N ILE A 5 -33.63 -4.76 8.66
CA ILE A 5 -32.22 -4.79 8.30
C ILE A 5 -31.78 -6.23 8.03
N GLU A 6 -32.19 -7.14 8.92
CA GLU A 6 -31.93 -8.59 8.77
C GLU A 6 -32.59 -9.20 7.50
N SER A 7 -33.74 -8.67 7.07
CA SER A 7 -34.44 -9.22 5.89
C SER A 7 -33.72 -8.92 4.57
N ALA A 8 -33.17 -7.72 4.39
CA ALA A 8 -32.54 -7.32 3.13
C ALA A 8 -31.20 -8.05 2.87
N ASP A 9 -30.45 -8.33 3.95
CA ASP A 9 -29.22 -9.09 3.83
C ASP A 9 -29.51 -10.59 3.61
N ALA A 10 -30.57 -11.11 4.24
CA ALA A 10 -31.03 -12.48 4.00
C ALA A 10 -31.48 -12.67 2.54
N GLU A 11 -32.25 -11.75 1.98
CA GLU A 11 -32.66 -11.79 0.57
C GLU A 11 -31.48 -11.77 -0.40
N LEU A 12 -30.44 -10.97 -0.11
CA LEU A 12 -29.22 -10.93 -0.91
C LEU A 12 -28.46 -12.25 -0.84
N VAL A 13 -28.31 -12.82 0.37
CA VAL A 13 -27.63 -14.11 0.56
C VAL A 13 -28.40 -15.23 -0.14
N GLU A 14 -29.74 -15.26 -0.03
CA GLU A 14 -30.58 -16.22 -0.73
C GLU A 14 -30.48 -16.08 -2.26
N ALA A 15 -30.43 -14.85 -2.78
CA ALA A 15 -30.22 -14.60 -4.20
C ALA A 15 -28.86 -15.13 -4.68
N LEU A 16 -27.79 -14.85 -3.94
CA LEU A 16 -26.46 -15.38 -4.25
C LEU A 16 -26.41 -16.91 -4.21
N GLN A 17 -27.02 -17.53 -3.20
CA GLN A 17 -27.08 -18.99 -3.09
C GLN A 17 -27.88 -19.62 -4.23
N ARG A 18 -28.99 -18.99 -4.66
CA ARG A 18 -29.80 -19.46 -5.80
C ARG A 18 -29.02 -19.34 -7.11
N ASP A 19 -28.33 -18.21 -7.34
CA ASP A 19 -27.72 -17.89 -8.62
C ASP A 19 -26.36 -18.59 -8.80
N PHE A 20 -25.63 -18.82 -7.72
CA PHE A 20 -24.31 -19.46 -7.71
C PHE A 20 -24.30 -20.88 -7.13
N GLY A 21 -25.36 -21.32 -6.49
CA GLY A 21 -25.53 -22.69 -5.99
C GLY A 21 -24.35 -23.17 -5.11
N ASP A 22 -23.79 -24.32 -5.49
CA ASP A 22 -22.69 -24.96 -4.76
C ASP A 22 -21.37 -24.16 -4.73
N GLN A 23 -21.29 -23.07 -5.50
CA GLN A 23 -20.14 -22.18 -5.50
C GLN A 23 -20.09 -21.29 -4.26
N ILE A 24 -21.24 -21.08 -3.59
CA ILE A 24 -21.34 -20.49 -2.27
C ILE A 24 -21.27 -21.61 -1.24
N LEU A 25 -20.13 -21.80 -0.63
CA LEU A 25 -19.86 -22.92 0.27
C LEU A 25 -20.66 -22.85 1.57
N CYS A 26 -20.69 -21.67 2.18
CA CYS A 26 -21.50 -21.42 3.37
C CYS A 26 -21.60 -19.92 3.69
N CYS A 27 -22.60 -19.57 4.50
CA CYS A 27 -22.70 -18.26 5.14
C CYS A 27 -22.21 -18.39 6.58
N GLN A 28 -21.12 -17.67 6.90
CA GLN A 28 -20.54 -17.66 8.24
C GLN A 28 -21.33 -16.71 9.12
N GLN A 29 -21.86 -17.23 10.22
CA GLN A 29 -22.46 -16.37 11.24
C GLN A 29 -21.37 -15.61 12.00
N THR A 30 -21.51 -14.31 12.10
CA THR A 30 -20.62 -13.42 12.84
C THR A 30 -21.39 -12.70 13.95
N ARG A 31 -20.68 -12.00 14.82
CA ARG A 31 -21.29 -11.13 15.82
C ARG A 31 -21.73 -9.77 15.28
N THR A 32 -21.36 -9.50 14.04
CA THR A 32 -21.72 -8.29 13.30
C THR A 32 -22.88 -8.61 12.35
N ASP A 33 -23.67 -7.61 11.96
CA ASP A 33 -24.76 -7.76 11.01
C ASP A 33 -24.26 -7.89 9.55
N MET A 34 -22.94 -7.86 9.34
CA MET A 34 -22.33 -8.00 8.01
C MET A 34 -22.37 -9.48 7.58
N PRO A 35 -22.98 -9.80 6.44
CA PRO A 35 -22.96 -11.14 5.88
C PRO A 35 -21.55 -11.52 5.44
N VAL A 36 -21.10 -12.73 5.81
CA VAL A 36 -19.80 -13.29 5.44
C VAL A 36 -20.03 -14.58 4.67
N LEU A 37 -19.67 -14.60 3.40
CA LEU A 37 -19.86 -15.73 2.51
C LEU A 37 -18.52 -16.37 2.14
N TRP A 38 -18.47 -17.69 2.26
CA TRP A 38 -17.37 -18.48 1.72
C TRP A 38 -17.71 -18.90 0.30
N VAL A 39 -16.83 -18.55 -0.63
CA VAL A 39 -17.00 -18.83 -2.05
C VAL A 39 -15.87 -19.70 -2.57
N THR A 40 -16.15 -20.48 -3.59
CA THR A 40 -15.12 -21.24 -4.29
C THR A 40 -14.18 -20.28 -5.03
N ARG A 41 -12.92 -20.63 -5.13
CA ARG A 41 -11.91 -19.83 -5.85
C ARG A 41 -12.34 -19.50 -7.29
N GLY A 42 -12.94 -20.49 -7.99
CA GLY A 42 -13.35 -20.31 -9.38
C GLY A 42 -14.51 -19.34 -9.59
N ALA A 43 -15.38 -19.18 -8.57
CA ALA A 43 -16.53 -18.30 -8.66
C ALA A 43 -16.27 -16.86 -8.20
N LEU A 44 -15.10 -16.60 -7.62
CA LEU A 44 -14.81 -15.32 -6.97
C LEU A 44 -15.05 -14.12 -7.88
N THR A 45 -14.48 -14.11 -9.08
CA THR A 45 -14.61 -12.99 -10.03
C THR A 45 -16.03 -12.80 -10.51
N ASP A 46 -16.78 -13.88 -10.69
CA ASP A 46 -18.17 -13.82 -11.13
C ASP A 46 -19.08 -13.27 -10.02
N VAL A 47 -18.87 -13.71 -8.77
CA VAL A 47 -19.60 -13.19 -7.60
C VAL A 47 -19.27 -11.70 -7.36
N LEU A 48 -18.01 -11.31 -7.47
CA LEU A 48 -17.61 -9.89 -7.39
C LEU A 48 -18.27 -9.05 -8.48
N GLY A 49 -18.25 -9.55 -9.72
CA GLY A 49 -18.92 -8.91 -10.86
C GLY A 49 -20.43 -8.79 -10.67
N TYR A 50 -21.07 -9.85 -10.20
CA TYR A 50 -22.51 -9.85 -9.89
C TYR A 50 -22.86 -8.78 -8.85
N LEU A 51 -22.16 -8.74 -7.73
CA LEU A 51 -22.38 -7.76 -6.66
C LEU A 51 -22.20 -6.31 -7.15
N LYS A 52 -21.30 -6.08 -8.10
CA LYS A 52 -21.07 -4.77 -8.70
C LYS A 52 -22.16 -4.36 -9.69
N THR A 53 -22.89 -5.32 -10.28
CA THR A 53 -23.92 -5.05 -11.32
C THR A 53 -25.34 -4.98 -10.76
N LEU A 54 -25.54 -5.16 -9.47
CA LEU A 54 -26.84 -5.04 -8.83
C LEU A 54 -27.45 -3.63 -9.01
N THR A 55 -28.77 -3.50 -8.96
CA THR A 55 -29.48 -2.21 -9.01
C THR A 55 -28.97 -1.23 -7.94
N ALA A 56 -28.64 -1.75 -6.75
CA ALA A 56 -27.91 -1.02 -5.72
C ALA A 56 -26.59 -1.77 -5.51
N PRO A 57 -25.53 -1.37 -6.21
CA PRO A 57 -24.30 -2.16 -6.31
C PRO A 57 -23.45 -2.10 -5.05
N PHE A 58 -22.60 -3.13 -4.90
CA PHE A 58 -21.42 -3.05 -4.04
C PHE A 58 -20.26 -2.55 -4.91
N ASP A 59 -20.14 -1.26 -5.01
CA ASP A 59 -19.26 -0.57 -5.95
C ASP A 59 -17.87 -0.22 -5.37
N LEU A 60 -17.71 -0.37 -4.08
CA LEU A 60 -16.47 -0.11 -3.38
C LEU A 60 -15.85 -1.39 -2.82
N LEU A 61 -14.65 -1.74 -3.27
CA LEU A 61 -13.78 -2.70 -2.57
C LEU A 61 -13.13 -1.94 -1.42
N TYR A 62 -13.66 -2.15 -0.21
CA TYR A 62 -13.25 -1.44 0.99
C TYR A 62 -11.94 -1.99 1.55
N ASP A 63 -11.80 -3.32 1.55
CA ASP A 63 -10.60 -3.99 2.03
C ASP A 63 -10.41 -5.34 1.32
N LEU A 64 -9.15 -5.74 1.15
CA LEU A 64 -8.73 -7.05 0.68
C LEU A 64 -7.46 -7.43 1.44
N SER A 65 -7.51 -8.52 2.17
CA SER A 65 -6.32 -9.04 2.85
C SER A 65 -6.41 -10.56 3.03
N ALA A 66 -5.43 -11.15 3.69
CA ALA A 66 -5.41 -12.57 3.96
C ALA A 66 -5.16 -12.88 5.45
N THR A 67 -5.45 -14.11 5.81
CA THR A 67 -5.16 -14.65 7.14
C THR A 67 -4.47 -16.00 7.00
N ASP A 68 -3.37 -16.19 7.69
CA ASP A 68 -2.75 -17.50 7.87
C ASP A 68 -3.49 -18.24 8.99
N GLU A 69 -4.17 -19.33 8.64
CA GLU A 69 -5.05 -20.08 9.51
C GLU A 69 -4.38 -21.34 10.09
N ARG A 70 -3.18 -21.69 9.65
CA ARG A 70 -2.49 -22.97 9.96
C ARG A 70 -2.32 -23.24 11.46
N LEU A 71 -2.16 -22.19 12.28
CA LEU A 71 -2.07 -22.32 13.75
C LEU A 71 -3.40 -22.07 14.46
N ARG A 72 -4.46 -21.85 13.73
CA ARG A 72 -5.76 -21.55 14.31
C ARG A 72 -6.51 -22.83 14.63
N GLY A 73 -6.98 -22.94 15.87
CA GLY A 73 -7.80 -24.08 16.31
C GLY A 73 -9.05 -24.26 15.45
N HIS A 74 -9.51 -25.48 15.42
CA HIS A 74 -10.58 -25.97 14.54
C HIS A 74 -11.83 -25.06 14.54
N ARG A 75 -12.32 -24.73 13.34
CA ARG A 75 -13.53 -23.93 13.14
C ARG A 75 -14.66 -24.87 12.70
N HIS A 76 -15.53 -25.23 13.63
CA HIS A 76 -16.68 -26.08 13.32
C HIS A 76 -17.56 -25.44 12.23
N GLY A 77 -17.81 -26.20 11.15
CA GLY A 77 -18.73 -25.83 10.09
C GLY A 77 -18.21 -24.83 9.04
N LEU A 78 -16.95 -24.41 9.11
CA LEU A 78 -16.31 -23.59 8.07
C LEU A 78 -15.42 -24.44 7.17
N PRO A 79 -15.21 -24.03 5.91
CA PRO A 79 -14.27 -24.67 5.02
C PRO A 79 -12.87 -24.75 5.63
N ALA A 80 -12.25 -25.93 5.53
CA ALA A 80 -10.87 -26.10 5.95
C ALA A 80 -9.94 -25.38 4.98
N SER A 81 -9.07 -24.53 5.52
CA SER A 81 -8.11 -23.76 4.73
C SER A 81 -6.88 -23.45 5.56
N ASP A 82 -5.71 -23.48 4.92
CA ASP A 82 -4.45 -23.04 5.52
C ASP A 82 -4.34 -21.52 5.47
N PHE A 83 -4.81 -20.93 4.38
CA PHE A 83 -4.91 -19.47 4.20
C PHE A 83 -6.33 -19.09 3.79
N THR A 84 -6.75 -17.92 4.18
CA THR A 84 -8.05 -17.36 3.79
C THR A 84 -7.82 -15.96 3.25
N VAL A 85 -8.20 -15.73 1.99
CA VAL A 85 -8.27 -14.37 1.41
C VAL A 85 -9.67 -13.85 1.61
N PHE A 86 -9.82 -12.62 2.05
CA PHE A 86 -11.11 -11.99 2.22
C PHE A 86 -11.21 -10.69 1.41
N TYR A 87 -12.40 -10.42 0.93
CA TYR A 87 -12.79 -9.24 0.16
C TYR A 87 -13.96 -8.59 0.87
N GLN A 88 -13.75 -7.41 1.41
CA GLN A 88 -14.83 -6.62 2.01
C GLN A 88 -15.32 -5.60 1.00
N LEU A 89 -16.58 -5.71 0.64
CA LEU A 89 -17.25 -4.80 -0.28
C LEU A 89 -18.22 -3.93 0.47
N MET A 90 -18.34 -2.69 0.05
CA MET A 90 -19.29 -1.72 0.58
C MET A 90 -20.21 -1.21 -0.52
N SER A 91 -21.49 -1.10 -0.19
CA SER A 91 -22.49 -0.41 -0.98
C SER A 91 -22.90 0.88 -0.28
N ILE A 92 -22.52 2.01 -0.86
CA ILE A 92 -22.90 3.33 -0.31
C ILE A 92 -24.42 3.52 -0.41
N SER A 93 -25.03 3.12 -1.53
CA SER A 93 -26.45 3.27 -1.76
C SER A 93 -27.32 2.42 -0.81
N ARG A 94 -26.82 1.25 -0.38
CA ARG A 94 -27.47 0.39 0.61
C ARG A 94 -27.10 0.75 2.04
N ASN A 95 -25.97 1.46 2.24
CA ASN A 95 -25.29 1.63 3.53
C ASN A 95 -25.01 0.26 4.20
N ARG A 96 -24.40 -0.65 3.44
CA ARG A 96 -24.18 -2.05 3.79
C ARG A 96 -22.86 -2.56 3.30
N ASP A 97 -22.31 -3.49 4.08
CA ASP A 97 -21.08 -4.22 3.77
C ASP A 97 -21.39 -5.70 3.55
N ILE A 98 -20.59 -6.35 2.74
CA ILE A 98 -20.56 -7.80 2.57
C ILE A 98 -19.09 -8.25 2.52
N MET A 99 -18.78 -9.40 3.11
CA MET A 99 -17.46 -9.99 3.04
C MET A 99 -17.50 -11.33 2.31
N LEU A 100 -16.66 -11.47 1.30
CA LEU A 100 -16.42 -12.75 0.64
C LEU A 100 -15.13 -13.35 1.17
N LYS A 101 -15.08 -14.66 1.36
CA LYS A 101 -13.89 -15.41 1.78
C LYS A 101 -13.60 -16.55 0.84
N VAL A 102 -12.33 -16.71 0.50
CA VAL A 102 -11.81 -17.83 -0.30
C VAL A 102 -10.77 -18.55 0.54
N GLY A 103 -11.01 -19.84 0.77
CA GLY A 103 -10.05 -20.73 1.42
C GLY A 103 -9.04 -21.27 0.43
N LEU A 104 -7.77 -21.29 0.83
CA LEU A 104 -6.64 -21.80 0.05
C LEU A 104 -5.87 -22.83 0.87
N GLN A 105 -5.27 -23.79 0.18
CA GLN A 105 -4.35 -24.76 0.76
C GLN A 105 -2.91 -24.26 0.53
N GLU A 106 -1.98 -24.68 1.39
CA GLU A 106 -0.58 -24.24 1.33
C GLU A 106 0.12 -24.65 0.04
N ASP A 107 -0.28 -25.78 -0.55
CA ASP A 107 0.27 -26.31 -1.79
C ASP A 107 -0.28 -25.61 -3.04
N ASP A 108 -1.38 -24.82 -2.92
CA ASP A 108 -1.99 -24.07 -4.02
C ASP A 108 -2.49 -22.68 -3.55
N LEU A 109 -1.54 -21.78 -3.30
CA LEU A 109 -1.78 -20.41 -2.87
C LEU A 109 -2.04 -19.47 -4.07
N SER A 110 -3.03 -19.79 -4.90
CA SER A 110 -3.36 -18.98 -6.07
C SER A 110 -4.84 -18.64 -6.10
N VAL A 111 -5.15 -17.36 -6.44
CA VAL A 111 -6.51 -16.82 -6.58
C VAL A 111 -6.58 -16.03 -7.88
N PRO A 112 -7.70 -16.04 -8.63
CA PRO A 112 -7.90 -15.10 -9.74
C PRO A 112 -7.83 -13.65 -9.28
N THR A 113 -7.19 -12.78 -10.06
CA THR A 113 -7.15 -11.35 -9.76
C THR A 113 -8.54 -10.72 -9.82
N ALA A 114 -8.84 -9.83 -8.90
CA ALA A 114 -10.04 -9.01 -8.90
C ALA A 114 -9.84 -7.66 -9.63
N THR A 115 -8.66 -7.39 -10.17
CA THR A 115 -8.34 -6.09 -10.80
C THR A 115 -9.22 -5.75 -11.99
N GLY A 116 -9.72 -6.77 -12.71
CA GLY A 116 -10.68 -6.58 -13.81
C GLY A 116 -12.05 -6.10 -13.35
N VAL A 117 -12.42 -6.37 -12.10
CA VAL A 117 -13.69 -5.92 -11.50
C VAL A 117 -13.45 -4.64 -10.70
N PHE A 118 -12.45 -4.63 -9.84
CA PHE A 118 -12.08 -3.50 -8.98
C PHE A 118 -10.63 -3.09 -9.22
N PRO A 119 -10.33 -2.01 -9.95
CA PRO A 119 -8.95 -1.59 -10.22
C PRO A 119 -8.12 -1.34 -8.96
N VAL A 120 -8.74 -0.92 -7.85
CA VAL A 120 -8.08 -0.73 -6.55
C VAL A 120 -7.50 -2.03 -5.96
N ALA A 121 -8.03 -3.19 -6.36
CA ALA A 121 -7.52 -4.50 -5.96
C ALA A 121 -6.03 -4.68 -6.29
N ASN A 122 -5.52 -3.99 -7.33
CA ASN A 122 -4.11 -4.04 -7.71
C ASN A 122 -3.16 -3.83 -6.52
N TRP A 123 -3.44 -2.83 -5.68
CA TRP A 123 -2.59 -2.50 -4.53
C TRP A 123 -2.74 -3.51 -3.40
N TYR A 124 -3.97 -3.89 -3.08
CA TYR A 124 -4.24 -4.86 -2.03
C TYR A 124 -3.71 -6.26 -2.38
N GLU A 125 -3.86 -6.70 -3.62
CA GLU A 125 -3.36 -8.00 -4.08
C GLU A 125 -1.82 -8.07 -4.00
N ARG A 126 -1.13 -6.99 -4.34
CA ARG A 126 0.32 -6.87 -4.13
C ARG A 126 0.70 -6.95 -2.66
N GLU A 127 -0.06 -6.28 -1.78
CA GLU A 127 0.17 -6.36 -0.34
C GLU A 127 -0.03 -7.78 0.19
N VAL A 128 -1.11 -8.45 -0.21
CA VAL A 128 -1.38 -9.84 0.20
C VAL A 128 -0.30 -10.79 -0.30
N TRP A 129 0.15 -10.62 -1.55
CA TRP A 129 1.26 -11.39 -2.06
C TRP A 129 2.55 -11.11 -1.30
N ASP A 130 2.86 -9.86 -1.04
CA ASP A 130 4.07 -9.44 -0.32
C ASP A 130 4.10 -10.00 1.11
N MET A 131 2.98 -9.95 1.82
CA MET A 131 2.90 -10.33 3.24
C MET A 131 2.64 -11.82 3.47
N PHE A 132 1.88 -12.50 2.62
CA PHE A 132 1.44 -13.89 2.82
C PHE A 132 1.91 -14.85 1.72
N GLY A 133 2.33 -14.36 0.57
CA GLY A 133 2.76 -15.19 -0.57
C GLY A 133 1.62 -15.75 -1.40
N VAL A 134 0.41 -15.22 -1.26
CA VAL A 134 -0.72 -15.60 -2.11
C VAL A 134 -0.54 -14.99 -3.50
N SER A 135 -0.52 -15.85 -4.54
CA SER A 135 -0.41 -15.41 -5.92
C SER A 135 -1.77 -15.02 -6.51
N PHE A 136 -1.82 -14.00 -7.35
CA PHE A 136 -3.04 -13.56 -8.03
C PHE A 136 -2.92 -13.79 -9.53
N ALA A 137 -3.60 -14.84 -10.02
CA ALA A 137 -3.55 -15.22 -11.43
C ALA A 137 -4.15 -14.11 -12.31
N GLY A 138 -3.38 -13.64 -13.30
CA GLY A 138 -3.80 -12.55 -14.19
C GLY A 138 -3.58 -11.15 -13.64
N HIS A 139 -2.92 -11.00 -12.49
CA HIS A 139 -2.56 -9.67 -11.99
C HIS A 139 -1.58 -8.97 -12.94
N PRO A 140 -1.78 -7.69 -13.29
CA PRO A 140 -0.98 -7.01 -14.30
C PRO A 140 0.47 -6.77 -13.89
N HIS A 141 0.75 -6.62 -12.58
CA HIS A 141 2.06 -6.26 -12.07
C HIS A 141 2.22 -6.70 -10.60
N LEU A 142 2.44 -8.00 -10.37
CA LEU A 142 2.54 -8.58 -9.04
C LEU A 142 3.97 -8.45 -8.50
N GLU A 143 4.25 -7.35 -7.83
CA GLU A 143 5.53 -7.04 -7.20
C GLU A 143 5.34 -6.60 -5.75
N ARG A 144 6.42 -6.67 -4.96
CA ARG A 144 6.40 -6.21 -3.57
C ARG A 144 6.01 -4.74 -3.48
N ILE A 145 5.28 -4.39 -2.43
CA ILE A 145 4.80 -3.03 -2.19
C ILE A 145 5.23 -2.48 -0.82
N LEU A 146 5.28 -3.34 0.20
CA LEU A 146 5.66 -2.95 1.55
C LEU A 146 7.12 -3.31 1.86
N MET A 147 7.56 -4.49 1.43
CA MET A 147 8.91 -4.96 1.66
C MET A 147 9.85 -4.55 0.52
N PRO A 148 11.17 -4.42 0.79
CA PRO A 148 12.15 -4.20 -0.27
C PRO A 148 12.11 -5.32 -1.32
N PRO A 149 12.46 -5.04 -2.59
CA PRO A 149 12.49 -6.07 -3.63
C PRO A 149 13.41 -7.26 -3.32
N THR A 150 14.46 -7.01 -2.53
CA THR A 150 15.44 -8.01 -2.10
C THR A 150 14.99 -8.86 -0.91
N TRP A 151 13.84 -8.54 -0.31
CA TRP A 151 13.35 -9.27 0.85
C TRP A 151 13.00 -10.71 0.50
N THR A 152 13.38 -11.65 1.36
CA THR A 152 13.05 -13.06 1.22
C THR A 152 11.95 -13.47 2.19
N GLY A 153 10.99 -14.27 1.71
CA GLY A 153 9.87 -14.74 2.51
C GLY A 153 8.71 -13.73 2.63
N HIS A 154 7.74 -14.07 3.48
CA HIS A 154 6.48 -13.35 3.63
C HIS A 154 6.22 -13.10 5.13
N PRO A 155 6.36 -11.85 5.60
CA PRO A 155 6.46 -11.53 7.04
C PRO A 155 5.23 -11.83 7.89
N LEU A 156 4.03 -11.92 7.30
CA LEU A 156 2.80 -12.22 8.06
C LEU A 156 2.44 -13.71 8.11
N ARG A 157 3.24 -14.57 7.48
CA ARG A 157 3.08 -16.02 7.64
C ARG A 157 3.48 -16.44 9.05
N LYS A 158 2.78 -17.42 9.60
CA LYS A 158 3.02 -17.92 10.97
C LYS A 158 4.32 -18.72 11.10
N ASP A 159 4.82 -19.25 10.02
CA ASP A 159 6.12 -19.93 9.93
C ASP A 159 7.29 -18.95 9.72
N TYR A 160 7.02 -17.67 9.47
CA TYR A 160 8.05 -16.66 9.33
C TYR A 160 8.65 -16.32 10.72
N PRO A 161 9.99 -16.37 10.88
CA PRO A 161 10.62 -16.14 12.17
C PRO A 161 10.34 -14.75 12.73
N ALA A 162 9.76 -14.65 13.92
CA ALA A 162 9.44 -13.38 14.56
C ALA A 162 10.66 -12.50 14.85
N ARG A 163 11.86 -13.10 14.90
CA ARG A 163 13.15 -12.41 15.14
C ARG A 163 13.99 -12.26 13.87
N ALA A 164 13.45 -12.51 12.70
CA ALA A 164 14.15 -12.31 11.42
C ALA A 164 14.33 -10.82 11.07
N THR A 165 14.65 -10.01 12.07
CA THR A 165 14.96 -8.59 11.92
C THR A 165 16.46 -8.36 11.71
N GLU A 166 17.27 -9.35 11.95
CA GLU A 166 18.70 -9.33 11.66
C GLU A 166 18.90 -9.75 10.20
N PHE A 167 18.81 -8.77 9.32
CA PHE A 167 19.32 -8.97 7.97
C PHE A 167 20.84 -9.03 8.02
N ASP A 168 21.40 -9.86 7.16
CA ASP A 168 22.75 -9.57 6.66
C ASP A 168 22.80 -8.09 6.29
N PRO A 169 23.91 -7.40 6.63
CA PRO A 169 24.00 -5.97 6.39
C PRO A 169 23.52 -5.68 4.98
N TYR A 170 22.52 -4.82 4.89
CA TYR A 170 21.85 -4.47 3.65
C TYR A 170 22.88 -4.04 2.62
N THR A 171 23.31 -4.95 1.78
CA THR A 171 24.20 -4.67 0.67
C THR A 171 23.39 -4.02 -0.43
N LEU A 172 23.35 -2.69 -0.40
CA LEU A 172 22.91 -1.92 -1.56
C LEU A 172 23.73 -2.36 -2.77
N THR A 173 23.08 -2.60 -3.89
CA THR A 173 23.80 -2.69 -5.15
C THR A 173 24.64 -1.42 -5.31
N VAL A 174 25.81 -1.51 -5.94
CA VAL A 174 26.74 -0.37 -6.12
C VAL A 174 25.99 0.90 -6.54
N LYS A 175 25.00 0.77 -7.43
CA LYS A 175 24.14 1.87 -7.88
C LYS A 175 23.25 2.46 -6.77
N GLY A 176 22.76 1.63 -5.84
CA GLY A 176 22.01 2.11 -4.68
C GLY A 176 22.90 2.84 -3.68
N GLN A 177 24.14 2.39 -3.51
CA GLN A 177 25.14 3.06 -2.66
C GLN A 177 25.56 4.41 -3.26
N GLU A 178 25.73 4.48 -4.57
CA GLU A 178 26.01 5.73 -5.28
C GLU A 178 24.85 6.72 -5.10
N THR A 179 23.60 6.28 -5.29
CA THR A 179 22.42 7.15 -5.12
C THR A 179 22.28 7.64 -3.66
N GLU A 180 22.57 6.78 -2.68
CA GLU A 180 22.53 7.17 -1.28
C GLU A 180 23.66 8.14 -0.95
N GLN A 181 24.86 7.92 -1.48
CA GLN A 181 25.99 8.85 -1.33
C GLN A 181 25.72 10.18 -2.04
N GLU A 182 25.12 10.17 -3.22
CA GLU A 182 24.69 11.38 -3.92
C GLU A 182 23.61 12.14 -3.13
N ALA A 183 22.65 11.44 -2.52
CA ALA A 183 21.65 12.07 -1.66
C ALA A 183 22.25 12.68 -0.38
N LEU A 184 23.36 12.13 0.11
CA LEU A 184 24.08 12.64 1.27
C LEU A 184 25.12 13.72 0.90
N GLN A 185 25.61 13.71 -0.32
CA GLN A 185 26.54 14.71 -0.84
C GLN A 185 25.77 15.85 -1.52
N PHE A 186 25.60 16.93 -0.79
CA PHE A 186 25.06 18.15 -1.41
C PHE A 186 26.11 18.75 -2.36
N VAL A 187 25.77 18.84 -3.63
CA VAL A 187 26.60 19.48 -4.66
C VAL A 187 26.00 20.85 -4.96
N PRO A 188 26.56 21.95 -4.46
CA PRO A 188 25.98 23.28 -4.61
C PRO A 188 25.66 23.66 -6.05
N GLU A 189 26.53 23.28 -6.97
CA GLU A 189 26.41 23.60 -8.40
C GLU A 189 25.16 22.96 -9.04
N ALA A 190 24.76 21.77 -8.58
CA ALA A 190 23.54 21.11 -9.04
C ALA A 190 22.26 21.89 -8.67
N TRP A 191 22.37 22.74 -7.66
CA TRP A 191 21.30 23.60 -7.17
C TRP A 191 21.47 25.07 -7.66
N GLY A 192 22.45 25.32 -8.51
CA GLY A 192 22.74 26.66 -9.04
C GLY A 192 23.42 27.59 -8.05
N MET A 193 23.98 27.04 -6.96
CA MET A 193 24.74 27.79 -5.98
C MET A 193 26.22 27.82 -6.40
N ALA A 194 26.89 28.95 -6.22
CA ALA A 194 28.33 29.07 -6.44
C ALA A 194 29.10 28.66 -5.19
N ARG A 195 30.27 28.03 -5.34
CA ARG A 195 31.15 27.73 -4.20
C ARG A 195 31.94 28.96 -3.76
N GLU A 196 32.25 29.84 -4.66
CA GLU A 196 33.04 31.02 -4.41
C GLU A 196 32.51 32.26 -5.13
N ARG A 197 32.78 33.43 -4.60
CA ARG A 197 32.55 34.74 -5.23
C ARG A 197 33.76 35.62 -4.94
N ASP A 198 34.30 36.21 -5.98
CA ASP A 198 35.44 37.17 -5.90
C ASP A 198 36.67 36.61 -5.12
N GLY A 199 36.90 35.28 -5.19
CA GLY A 199 37.99 34.60 -4.53
C GLY A 199 37.75 34.29 -3.05
N ALA A 200 36.53 34.49 -2.55
CA ALA A 200 36.11 34.03 -1.23
C ALA A 200 35.20 32.81 -1.34
N GLU A 201 35.45 31.78 -0.55
CA GLU A 201 34.61 30.58 -0.49
C GLU A 201 33.38 30.81 0.37
N PHE A 202 32.23 30.38 -0.11
CA PHE A 202 31.02 30.35 0.70
C PHE A 202 31.03 29.15 1.66
N MET A 203 30.50 29.35 2.85
CA MET A 203 30.25 28.27 3.79
C MET A 203 28.86 27.66 3.55
N PHE A 204 28.79 26.32 3.51
CA PHE A 204 27.54 25.59 3.42
C PHE A 204 27.21 24.95 4.75
N LEU A 205 26.06 25.33 5.34
CA LEU A 205 25.60 24.84 6.62
C LEU A 205 24.35 23.97 6.43
N ASN A 206 24.45 22.71 6.84
CA ASN A 206 23.29 21.80 6.88
C ASN A 206 22.55 21.95 8.20
N LEU A 207 21.30 22.43 8.14
CA LEU A 207 20.35 22.42 9.26
C LEU A 207 19.42 21.21 9.10
N GLY A 208 19.69 20.15 9.84
CA GLY A 208 18.94 18.91 9.77
C GLY A 208 19.71 17.75 9.12
N PRO A 209 19.03 16.63 8.87
CA PRO A 209 17.56 16.48 8.90
C PRO A 209 16.97 16.46 10.32
N ASN A 210 16.01 17.33 10.57
CA ASN A 210 15.23 17.34 11.80
C ASN A 210 13.82 16.80 11.51
N HIS A 211 13.19 16.15 12.49
CA HIS A 211 11.79 15.76 12.40
C HIS A 211 10.91 16.80 13.14
N PRO A 212 10.57 17.92 12.50
CA PRO A 212 9.52 18.77 13.03
C PRO A 212 8.20 17.99 12.92
N SER A 213 7.21 18.35 13.73
CA SER A 213 5.87 17.72 13.72
C SER A 213 5.10 17.89 12.40
N ALA A 214 5.77 18.10 11.29
CA ALA A 214 5.24 18.42 9.96
C ALA A 214 5.24 17.19 9.02
N HIS A 215 5.02 15.99 9.55
CA HIS A 215 4.88 14.77 8.75
C HIS A 215 6.05 14.42 7.82
N GLY A 216 7.28 14.71 8.21
CA GLY A 216 8.47 14.32 7.45
C GLY A 216 9.75 14.95 8.00
N ALA A 217 10.90 14.40 7.64
CA ALA A 217 12.18 15.01 7.96
C ALA A 217 12.43 16.23 7.07
N PHE A 218 12.94 17.27 7.65
CA PHE A 218 13.21 18.54 6.99
C PHE A 218 14.67 18.90 7.14
N ARG A 219 15.33 19.19 6.05
CA ARG A 219 16.70 19.70 5.98
C ARG A 219 16.70 21.01 5.20
N VAL A 220 17.49 21.96 5.65
CA VAL A 220 17.77 23.18 4.90
C VAL A 220 19.28 23.28 4.74
N VAL A 221 19.73 23.47 3.51
CA VAL A 221 21.13 23.79 3.23
C VAL A 221 21.23 25.30 3.03
N LEU A 222 21.99 25.96 3.88
CA LEU A 222 22.24 27.39 3.82
C LEU A 222 23.58 27.65 3.14
N GLN A 223 23.62 28.62 2.25
CA GLN A 223 24.84 29.22 1.73
C GLN A 223 25.10 30.52 2.48
N LEU A 224 26.27 30.62 3.08
CA LEU A 224 26.65 31.74 3.93
C LEU A 224 27.85 32.47 3.35
N ASP A 225 27.78 33.81 3.40
CA ASP A 225 28.91 34.71 3.19
C ASP A 225 29.24 35.34 4.56
N GLY A 226 30.22 34.76 5.26
CA GLY A 226 30.46 35.08 6.67
C GLY A 226 29.25 34.67 7.55
N GLU A 227 28.56 35.66 8.11
CA GLU A 227 27.34 35.46 8.94
C GLU A 227 26.04 35.74 8.16
N GLU A 228 26.15 36.17 6.93
CA GLU A 228 24.99 36.51 6.10
C GLU A 228 24.53 35.31 5.29
N ILE A 229 23.20 35.04 5.31
CA ILE A 229 22.60 33.99 4.50
C ILE A 229 22.40 34.53 3.08
N VAL A 230 23.13 33.97 2.12
CA VAL A 230 23.05 34.40 0.70
C VAL A 230 21.98 33.59 -0.02
N ASP A 231 21.85 32.29 0.31
CA ASP A 231 20.86 31.40 -0.31
C ASP A 231 20.48 30.27 0.65
N ALA A 232 19.30 29.66 0.41
CA ALA A 232 18.78 28.58 1.23
C ALA A 232 18.01 27.56 0.37
N VAL A 233 18.38 26.28 0.45
CA VAL A 233 17.71 25.21 -0.25
C VAL A 233 17.02 24.30 0.74
N PRO A 234 15.68 24.23 0.76
CA PRO A 234 14.95 23.24 1.53
C PRO A 234 14.99 21.88 0.83
N ASP A 235 15.27 20.84 1.60
CA ASP A 235 15.27 19.45 1.18
C ASP A 235 14.29 18.69 2.07
N ILE A 236 13.17 18.27 1.49
CA ILE A 236 12.01 17.73 2.19
C ILE A 236 11.75 16.31 1.66
N GLY A 237 11.30 15.39 2.53
CA GLY A 237 10.81 14.10 2.05
C GLY A 237 11.53 12.87 2.57
N TYR A 238 12.43 13.02 3.54
CA TYR A 238 13.16 11.88 4.12
C TYR A 238 12.30 10.78 4.74
N HIS A 239 11.01 11.01 4.91
CA HIS A 239 10.13 10.06 5.60
C HIS A 239 9.32 9.16 4.68
N HIS A 240 9.35 9.40 3.38
CA HIS A 240 8.62 8.58 2.44
C HIS A 240 9.54 7.63 1.68
N ARG A 241 9.54 6.37 2.10
CA ARG A 241 10.06 5.27 1.30
C ARG A 241 9.46 5.23 -0.11
N PHE A 242 8.28 5.82 -0.30
CA PHE A 242 7.63 6.07 -1.58
C PHE A 242 8.33 7.10 -2.46
N GLY A 243 9.01 8.09 -1.88
CA GLY A 243 9.68 9.14 -2.65
C GLY A 243 10.98 8.69 -3.31
N VAL A 244 11.60 7.61 -2.84
CA VAL A 244 12.89 7.13 -3.37
C VAL A 244 12.71 6.30 -4.65
N VAL A 245 11.53 5.73 -4.89
CA VAL A 245 11.26 4.88 -6.08
C VAL A 245 10.78 5.72 -7.28
N TRP A 246 10.22 6.89 -7.04
CA TRP A 246 9.77 7.80 -8.10
C TRP A 246 10.64 9.05 -8.11
N GLY A 247 11.76 8.92 -8.82
CA GLY A 247 12.70 9.94 -9.20
C GLY A 247 12.35 11.39 -8.84
N GLY A 248 13.12 11.95 -7.93
CA GLY A 248 13.53 13.32 -7.98
C GLY A 248 12.51 14.40 -8.33
N LEU A 249 11.37 14.47 -7.62
CA LEU A 249 10.63 15.71 -7.59
C LEU A 249 11.21 16.59 -6.48
N VAL A 250 12.34 17.19 -6.79
CA VAL A 250 12.93 18.21 -5.92
C VAL A 250 12.18 19.50 -6.20
N CYS A 251 11.32 19.92 -5.28
CA CYS A 251 10.74 21.25 -5.32
C CYS A 251 11.82 22.25 -4.94
N ARG A 252 12.38 22.93 -5.92
CA ARG A 252 13.23 24.10 -5.72
C ARG A 252 12.33 25.30 -5.44
N VAL A 253 12.40 25.84 -4.24
CA VAL A 253 11.83 27.15 -3.93
C VAL A 253 12.96 28.17 -4.06
N GLU A 254 12.99 28.93 -5.14
CA GLU A 254 13.87 30.07 -5.25
C GLU A 254 13.28 31.21 -4.40
N VAL A 255 13.89 31.49 -3.28
CA VAL A 255 13.64 32.71 -2.53
C VAL A 255 14.54 33.80 -3.13
N ARG A 256 14.04 34.55 -4.08
CA ARG A 256 14.70 35.81 -4.50
C ARG A 256 14.21 36.93 -3.64
N GLU A 257 15.08 37.54 -2.89
CA GLU A 257 14.82 38.87 -2.35
C GLU A 257 14.58 39.84 -3.50
N ASN A 258 13.45 40.57 -3.44
CA ASN A 258 13.07 41.73 -4.26
C ASN A 258 12.44 41.56 -5.66
N SER A 259 11.68 40.53 -5.94
CA SER A 259 10.65 40.69 -6.97
C SER A 259 9.48 39.75 -6.66
N GLY A 260 8.32 40.31 -6.40
CA GLY A 260 7.09 39.61 -6.01
C GLY A 260 6.47 38.72 -7.12
N GLU A 261 7.28 37.96 -7.84
CA GLU A 261 6.82 36.98 -8.83
C GLU A 261 7.15 35.55 -8.35
N VAL A 262 6.11 34.86 -7.94
CA VAL A 262 6.14 33.42 -7.69
C VAL A 262 6.15 32.72 -9.04
N LEU A 263 7.28 32.12 -9.42
CA LEU A 263 7.34 31.26 -10.58
C LEU A 263 6.69 29.91 -10.27
N GLN A 264 5.71 29.54 -11.08
CA GLN A 264 5.07 28.22 -11.02
C GLN A 264 6.05 27.12 -11.47
N PRO A 265 5.98 25.90 -10.91
CA PRO A 265 6.84 24.79 -11.31
C PRO A 265 6.52 24.40 -12.75
N GLN A 266 7.55 24.30 -13.58
CA GLN A 266 7.44 23.70 -14.90
C GLN A 266 7.37 22.17 -14.74
N GLN A 267 6.41 21.55 -15.43
CA GLN A 267 6.15 20.11 -15.48
C GLN A 267 7.27 19.34 -16.18
#